data_266f559bd317ce76332bba3471407946
#
_entry.id   266f559bd317ce76332bba3471407946
#
_cell.length_a   1.000
_cell.length_b   1.000
_cell.length_c   1.000
_cell.angle_alpha   90.00
_cell.angle_beta   90.00
_cell.angle_gamma   90.00
#
_symmetry.space_group_name_H-M   'P 1'
#
loop_
_entity.id
_entity.type
_entity.pdbx_description
1 polymer ?
#
loop_
_entity_poly.entity_id
_entity_poly.type
_entity_poly.pdbx_seq_one_letter_code
_entity_poly.pdbx_strand_id
1 'polypeptide(L)'
;RDVLGSRGLGDVYKRQIQALAEALTLAQKAGVDPELVFQAIKGGLAGSTVMNAKAPMMIAGNDKPGFKIDLHIKDLNNVLDCAHAVGAPVPMTAEVQEIMQWLHNHEGGQKDHSAIAQYYEYLTGIQIGR
;
A
#
# COMPACT_ATOMS: atom_id res chain seq x y z
N ARG A 1 6.83 -23.12 7.56
CA ARG A 1 5.70 -22.74 8.40
C ARG A 1 5.80 -21.29 8.87
N ASP A 2 6.96 -20.89 9.42
CA ASP A 2 7.21 -19.50 9.80
C ASP A 2 7.15 -18.59 8.56
N VAL A 3 7.60 -19.11 7.44
CA VAL A 3 7.52 -18.41 6.17
C VAL A 3 6.06 -18.11 5.80
N LEU A 4 5.15 -19.07 6.00
CA LEU A 4 3.73 -18.87 5.74
C LEU A 4 3.13 -17.82 6.68
N GLY A 5 3.51 -17.86 7.96
CA GLY A 5 3.06 -16.86 8.92
C GLY A 5 3.55 -15.47 8.56
N SER A 6 4.82 -15.36 8.20
CA SER A 6 5.43 -14.11 7.78
C SER A 6 4.80 -13.56 6.50
N ARG A 7 4.53 -14.43 5.52
CA ARG A 7 3.87 -14.03 4.28
C ARG A 7 2.44 -13.55 4.54
N GLY A 8 1.69 -14.24 5.40
CA GLY A 8 0.33 -13.84 5.77
C GLY A 8 0.31 -12.48 6.43
N LEU A 9 1.25 -12.21 7.33
CA LEU A 9 1.37 -10.92 7.99
C LEU A 9 1.72 -9.83 6.98
N GLY A 10 2.66 -10.08 6.09
CA GLY A 10 3.03 -9.15 5.05
C GLY A 10 1.88 -8.82 4.12
N ASP A 11 1.07 -9.83 3.77
CA ASP A 11 -0.11 -9.65 2.94
C ASP A 11 -1.10 -8.70 3.61
N VAL A 12 -1.34 -8.83 4.92
CA VAL A 12 -2.26 -7.96 5.66
C VAL A 12 -1.81 -6.51 5.58
N TYR A 13 -0.56 -6.19 5.91
CA TYR A 13 -0.16 -4.78 5.96
C TYR A 13 -0.03 -4.16 4.57
N LYS A 14 0.26 -4.93 3.52
CA LYS A 14 0.28 -4.41 2.15
C LYS A 14 -1.09 -3.93 1.73
N ARG A 15 -2.14 -4.66 2.08
CA ARG A 15 -3.51 -4.22 1.81
C ARG A 15 -3.91 -3.02 2.67
N GLN A 16 -3.39 -2.93 3.89
CA GLN A 16 -3.61 -1.76 4.74
C GLN A 16 -2.97 -0.52 4.10
N ILE A 17 -1.78 -0.65 3.53
CA ILE A 17 -1.12 0.45 2.81
C ILE A 17 -1.95 0.87 1.60
N GLN A 18 -2.48 -0.08 0.86
CA GLN A 18 -3.34 0.22 -0.29
C GLN A 18 -4.60 0.98 0.15
N ALA A 19 -5.29 0.49 1.17
CA ALA A 19 -6.51 1.12 1.69
C ALA A 19 -6.22 2.53 2.19
N LEU A 20 -5.10 2.71 2.88
CA LEU A 20 -4.68 4.03 3.37
C LEU A 20 -4.45 4.99 2.20
N ALA A 21 -3.73 4.55 1.18
CA ALA A 21 -3.45 5.38 0.00
C ALA A 21 -4.75 5.82 -0.67
N GLU A 22 -5.69 4.92 -0.82
CA GLU A 22 -6.99 5.23 -1.40
C GLU A 22 -7.75 6.26 -0.56
N ALA A 23 -7.77 6.07 0.75
CA ALA A 23 -8.46 6.98 1.67
C ALA A 23 -7.86 8.39 1.66
N LEU A 24 -6.54 8.50 1.68
CA LEU A 24 -5.87 9.81 1.65
C LEU A 24 -6.07 10.51 0.30
N THR A 25 -6.09 9.75 -0.78
CA THR A 25 -6.36 10.31 -2.11
C THR A 25 -7.79 10.82 -2.20
N LEU A 26 -8.74 10.05 -1.66
CA LEU A 26 -10.14 10.49 -1.60
C LEU A 26 -10.26 11.78 -0.81
N ALA A 27 -9.62 11.88 0.35
CA ALA A 27 -9.63 13.09 1.17
C ALA A 27 -9.12 14.29 0.37
N GLN A 28 -7.98 14.13 -0.28
CA GLN A 28 -7.37 15.21 -1.07
C GLN A 28 -8.28 15.63 -2.21
N LYS A 29 -8.86 14.67 -2.92
CA LYS A 29 -9.76 14.95 -4.06
C LYS A 29 -11.03 15.65 -3.60
N ALA A 30 -11.50 15.35 -2.39
CA ALA A 30 -12.69 15.97 -1.81
C ALA A 30 -12.41 17.34 -1.18
N GLY A 31 -11.16 17.80 -1.21
CA GLY A 31 -10.77 19.09 -0.64
C GLY A 31 -10.56 19.06 0.87
N VAL A 32 -10.41 17.89 1.47
CA VAL A 32 -10.14 17.72 2.90
C VAL A 32 -8.64 17.49 3.07
N ASP A 33 -8.02 18.16 4.04
CA ASP A 33 -6.60 18.01 4.32
C ASP A 33 -6.30 16.58 4.77
N PRO A 34 -5.49 15.81 4.01
CA PRO A 34 -5.18 14.43 4.36
C PRO A 34 -4.46 14.30 5.69
N GLU A 35 -3.70 15.30 6.13
CA GLU A 35 -3.06 15.29 7.46
C GLU A 35 -4.11 15.28 8.56
N LEU A 36 -5.19 16.07 8.42
CA LEU A 36 -6.28 16.10 9.39
C LEU A 36 -7.01 14.77 9.42
N VAL A 37 -7.24 14.15 8.26
CA VAL A 37 -7.87 12.83 8.19
C VAL A 37 -7.00 11.80 8.91
N PHE A 38 -5.70 11.80 8.65
CA PHE A 38 -4.76 10.90 9.31
C PHE A 38 -4.83 11.05 10.83
N GLN A 39 -4.75 12.30 11.32
CA GLN A 39 -4.81 12.57 12.77
C GLN A 39 -6.14 12.09 13.37
N ALA A 40 -7.24 12.22 12.64
CA ALA A 40 -8.55 11.83 13.13
C ALA A 40 -8.74 10.32 13.24
N ILE A 41 -8.15 9.55 12.30
CA ILE A 41 -8.42 8.11 12.23
C ILE A 41 -7.35 7.24 12.89
N LYS A 42 -6.17 7.78 13.14
CA LYS A 42 -5.04 6.95 13.62
C LYS A 42 -5.27 6.33 14.99
N GLY A 43 -6.12 6.92 15.81
CA GLY A 43 -6.42 6.39 17.14
C GLY A 43 -7.66 5.51 17.21
N GLY A 44 -8.35 5.32 16.08
CA GLY A 44 -9.56 4.51 16.00
C GLY A 44 -9.32 3.11 15.45
N LEU A 45 -10.41 2.45 15.07
CA LEU A 45 -10.35 1.08 14.54
C LEU A 45 -9.57 0.98 13.22
N ALA A 46 -9.51 2.07 12.45
CA ALA A 46 -8.77 2.10 11.19
C ALA A 46 -7.26 2.27 11.41
N GLY A 47 -6.83 2.66 12.61
CA GLY A 47 -5.44 2.90 12.93
C GLY A 47 -4.62 1.62 12.90
N SER A 48 -3.33 1.75 12.52
CA SER A 48 -2.41 0.63 12.50
C SER A 48 -0.97 1.15 12.59
N THR A 49 -0.05 0.27 12.93
CA THR A 49 1.37 0.60 12.94
C THR A 49 1.83 1.01 11.54
N VAL A 50 1.37 0.32 10.51
CA VAL A 50 1.77 0.65 9.14
C VAL A 50 1.20 2.01 8.71
N MET A 51 0.00 2.37 9.17
CA MET A 51 -0.55 3.70 8.93
C MET A 51 0.36 4.77 9.52
N ASN A 52 0.77 4.60 10.78
CA ASN A 52 1.63 5.57 11.45
C ASN A 52 2.99 5.73 10.75
N ALA A 53 3.49 4.66 10.16
CA ALA A 53 4.76 4.67 9.45
C ALA A 53 4.64 5.29 8.05
N LYS A 54 3.56 5.02 7.34
CA LYS A 54 3.47 5.30 5.91
C LYS A 54 2.63 6.52 5.54
N ALA A 55 1.63 6.90 6.35
CA ALA A 55 0.82 8.07 6.05
C ALA A 55 1.66 9.35 5.94
N PRO A 56 2.59 9.63 6.87
CA PRO A 56 3.45 10.80 6.73
C PRO A 56 4.29 10.78 5.45
N MET A 57 4.76 9.61 5.02
CA MET A 57 5.53 9.48 3.79
C MET A 57 4.68 9.80 2.56
N MET A 58 3.45 9.30 2.53
CA MET A 58 2.52 9.57 1.43
C MET A 58 2.18 11.06 1.34
N ILE A 59 1.91 11.68 2.47
CA ILE A 59 1.55 13.10 2.54
C ILE A 59 2.73 13.98 2.12
N ALA A 60 3.94 13.64 2.53
CA ALA A 60 5.15 14.39 2.18
C ALA A 60 5.69 14.07 0.78
N GLY A 61 5.15 13.03 0.13
CA GLY A 61 5.70 12.58 -1.16
C GLY A 61 7.07 11.92 -1.04
N ASN A 62 7.38 11.39 0.14
CA ASN A 62 8.66 10.73 0.40
C ASN A 62 8.57 9.25 0.09
N ASP A 63 9.25 8.81 -0.95
CA ASP A 63 9.26 7.40 -1.39
C ASP A 63 10.63 6.73 -1.24
N LYS A 64 11.47 7.24 -0.36
CA LYS A 64 12.77 6.62 -0.05
C LYS A 64 12.55 5.21 0.48
N PRO A 65 13.21 4.20 -0.10
CA PRO A 65 12.89 2.82 0.22
C PRO A 65 13.31 2.41 1.63
N GLY A 66 12.32 1.98 2.43
CA GLY A 66 12.53 1.13 3.57
C GLY A 66 12.28 -0.32 3.14
N PHE A 67 11.28 -0.52 2.28
CA PHE A 67 10.99 -1.82 1.67
C PHE A 67 10.55 -1.58 0.22
N LYS A 68 11.38 -2.02 -0.72
CA LYS A 68 11.20 -1.72 -2.14
C LYS A 68 10.02 -2.46 -2.76
N ILE A 69 9.35 -1.80 -3.69
CA ILE A 69 8.21 -2.37 -4.41
C ILE A 69 8.57 -3.68 -5.11
N ASP A 70 9.73 -3.76 -5.75
CA ASP A 70 10.13 -4.99 -6.44
C ASP A 70 10.24 -6.19 -5.49
N LEU A 71 10.64 -5.96 -4.24
CA LEU A 71 10.67 -7.02 -3.22
C LEU A 71 9.26 -7.45 -2.83
N HIS A 72 8.33 -6.50 -2.77
CA HIS A 72 6.93 -6.81 -2.48
C HIS A 72 6.28 -7.62 -3.61
N ILE A 73 6.62 -7.32 -4.86
CA ILE A 73 6.12 -8.09 -5.99
C ILE A 73 6.54 -9.55 -5.85
N LYS A 74 7.79 -9.78 -5.50
CA LYS A 74 8.30 -11.13 -5.28
C LYS A 74 7.54 -11.84 -4.16
N ASP A 75 7.36 -11.15 -3.02
CA ASP A 75 6.64 -11.71 -1.88
C ASP A 75 5.19 -12.02 -2.22
N LEU A 76 4.52 -11.11 -2.92
CA LEU A 76 3.11 -11.29 -3.29
C LEU A 76 2.95 -12.45 -4.28
N ASN A 77 3.87 -12.63 -5.21
CA ASN A 77 3.87 -13.79 -6.10
C ASN A 77 3.97 -15.08 -5.30
N ASN A 78 4.82 -15.11 -4.28
CA ASN A 78 4.95 -16.27 -3.40
C ASN A 78 3.65 -16.55 -2.64
N VAL A 79 2.97 -15.50 -2.16
CA VAL A 79 1.68 -15.65 -1.49
C VAL A 79 0.64 -16.23 -2.45
N LEU A 80 0.57 -15.71 -3.68
CA LEU A 80 -0.37 -16.20 -4.70
C LEU A 80 -0.11 -17.66 -5.04
N ASP A 81 1.15 -18.04 -5.23
CA ASP A 81 1.51 -19.42 -5.53
C ASP A 81 1.10 -20.36 -4.39
N CYS A 82 1.36 -19.95 -3.16
CA CYS A 82 0.99 -20.73 -1.98
C CYS A 82 -0.54 -20.87 -1.88
N ALA A 83 -1.25 -19.77 -2.06
CA ALA A 83 -2.72 -19.77 -1.97
C ALA A 83 -3.34 -20.68 -3.03
N HIS A 84 -2.83 -20.63 -4.25
CA HIS A 84 -3.34 -21.45 -5.33
C HIS A 84 -3.03 -22.93 -5.11
N ALA A 85 -1.88 -23.23 -4.51
CA ALA A 85 -1.50 -24.62 -4.20
C ALA A 85 -2.46 -25.26 -3.18
N VAL A 86 -2.99 -24.46 -2.25
CA VAL A 86 -3.93 -24.97 -1.23
C VAL A 86 -5.40 -24.65 -1.56
N GLY A 87 -5.67 -24.01 -2.69
CA GLY A 87 -7.02 -23.71 -3.13
C GLY A 87 -7.68 -22.53 -2.41
N ALA A 88 -6.90 -21.63 -1.84
CA ALA A 88 -7.43 -20.44 -1.17
C ALA A 88 -7.55 -19.27 -2.14
N PRO A 89 -8.75 -18.71 -2.37
CA PRO A 89 -8.86 -17.49 -3.18
C PRO A 89 -8.38 -16.28 -2.38
N VAL A 90 -7.57 -15.43 -3.00
CA VAL A 90 -7.00 -14.24 -2.36
C VAL A 90 -7.15 -13.00 -3.27
N PRO A 91 -8.39 -12.57 -3.56
CA PRO A 91 -8.60 -11.48 -4.52
C PRO A 91 -7.97 -10.16 -4.13
N MET A 92 -7.92 -9.80 -2.84
CA MET A 92 -7.28 -8.55 -2.42
C MET A 92 -5.76 -8.60 -2.64
N THR A 93 -5.14 -9.74 -2.41
CA THR A 93 -3.72 -9.94 -2.66
C THR A 93 -3.41 -9.80 -4.15
N ALA A 94 -4.26 -10.39 -4.99
CA ALA A 94 -4.11 -10.28 -6.44
C ALA A 94 -4.23 -8.83 -6.90
N GLU A 95 -5.16 -8.06 -6.34
CA GLU A 95 -5.33 -6.65 -6.68
C GLU A 95 -4.09 -5.83 -6.29
N VAL A 96 -3.57 -6.01 -5.09
CA VAL A 96 -2.36 -5.31 -4.65
C VAL A 96 -1.18 -5.67 -5.57
N GLN A 97 -1.07 -6.92 -5.96
CA GLN A 97 -0.01 -7.37 -6.86
C GLN A 97 -0.09 -6.63 -8.20
N GLU A 98 -1.29 -6.47 -8.76
CA GLU A 98 -1.46 -5.76 -10.02
C GLU A 98 -1.07 -4.29 -9.90
N ILE A 99 -1.38 -3.66 -8.78
CA ILE A 99 -1.00 -2.26 -8.53
C ILE A 99 0.52 -2.14 -8.40
N MET A 100 1.15 -3.05 -7.69
CA MET A 100 2.62 -3.06 -7.55
C MET A 100 3.29 -3.26 -8.91
N GLN A 101 2.72 -4.11 -9.77
CA GLN A 101 3.22 -4.32 -11.12
C GLN A 101 3.11 -3.03 -11.94
N TRP A 102 1.99 -2.31 -11.81
CA TRP A 102 1.83 -1.01 -12.47
C TRP A 102 2.93 -0.04 -12.04
N LEU A 103 3.23 0.01 -10.72
CA LEU A 103 4.28 0.87 -10.20
C LEU A 103 5.66 0.49 -10.75
N HIS A 104 5.94 -0.81 -10.84
CA HIS A 104 7.19 -1.29 -11.44
C HIS A 104 7.33 -0.80 -12.88
N ASN A 105 6.25 -0.89 -13.66
CA ASN A 105 6.25 -0.47 -15.06
C ASN A 105 6.39 1.04 -15.22
N HIS A 106 6.11 1.81 -14.17
CA HIS A 106 6.23 3.26 -14.14
C HIS A 106 7.46 3.71 -13.35
N GLU A 107 8.52 2.89 -13.37
CA GLU A 107 9.82 3.18 -12.77
C GLU A 107 9.79 3.29 -11.24
N GLY A 108 8.82 2.64 -10.61
CA GLY A 108 8.66 2.66 -9.16
C GLY A 108 9.25 1.47 -8.42
N GLY A 109 9.91 0.53 -9.12
CA GLY A 109 10.36 -0.72 -8.52
C GLY A 109 11.33 -0.55 -7.36
N GLN A 110 12.14 0.51 -7.37
CA GLN A 110 13.12 0.79 -6.33
C GLN A 110 12.60 1.73 -5.24
N LYS A 111 11.37 2.22 -5.38
CA LYS A 111 10.73 3.09 -4.38
C LYS A 111 10.18 2.27 -3.22
N ASP A 112 9.94 2.95 -2.08
CA ASP A 112 9.30 2.34 -0.94
C ASP A 112 7.86 1.93 -1.28
N HIS A 113 7.33 0.94 -0.57
CA HIS A 113 5.97 0.47 -0.80
C HIS A 113 4.90 1.55 -0.52
N SER A 114 5.24 2.62 0.22
CA SER A 114 4.35 3.77 0.38
C SER A 114 4.05 4.45 -0.96
N ALA A 115 4.89 4.23 -1.97
CA ALA A 115 4.68 4.77 -3.32
C ALA A 115 3.43 4.20 -4.00
N ILE A 116 2.75 3.23 -3.41
CA ILE A 116 1.44 2.77 -3.90
C ILE A 116 0.46 3.95 -4.01
N ALA A 117 0.64 4.99 -3.19
CA ALA A 117 -0.13 6.22 -3.28
C ALA A 117 -0.05 6.86 -4.67
N GLN A 118 1.07 6.69 -5.37
CA GLN A 118 1.27 7.28 -6.70
C GLN A 118 0.34 6.68 -7.75
N TYR A 119 -0.08 5.43 -7.58
CA TYR A 119 -1.08 4.81 -8.44
C TYR A 119 -2.40 5.58 -8.34
N TYR A 120 -2.84 5.88 -7.11
CA TYR A 120 -4.08 6.61 -6.88
C TYR A 120 -3.97 8.07 -7.30
N GLU A 121 -2.80 8.68 -7.09
CA GLU A 121 -2.53 10.05 -7.58
C GLU A 121 -2.65 10.11 -9.10
N TYR A 122 -2.13 9.09 -9.79
CA TYR A 122 -2.24 9.00 -11.24
C TYR A 122 -3.70 8.90 -11.68
N LEU A 123 -4.49 8.03 -11.03
CA LEU A 123 -5.90 7.83 -11.39
C LEU A 123 -6.75 9.09 -11.22
N THR A 124 -6.42 9.92 -10.22
CA THR A 124 -7.22 11.09 -9.85
C THR A 124 -6.67 12.41 -10.36
N GLY A 125 -5.42 12.42 -10.82
CA GLY A 125 -4.76 13.63 -11.30
C GLY A 125 -4.37 14.61 -10.19
N ILE A 126 -4.35 14.18 -8.93
CA ILE A 126 -3.96 15.02 -7.79
C ILE A 126 -2.77 14.41 -7.07
N GLN A 127 -2.16 15.17 -6.16
CA GLN A 127 -1.09 14.69 -5.29
C GLN A 127 -1.51 14.84 -3.84
N ILE A 128 -1.32 13.77 -3.05
CA ILE A 128 -1.67 13.77 -1.63
C ILE A 128 -0.78 14.76 -0.89
N GLY A 129 -1.40 15.66 -0.13
CA GLY A 129 -0.69 16.63 0.69
C GLY A 129 -0.03 17.78 -0.06
N ARG A 130 -0.25 17.87 -1.38
CA ARG A 130 0.40 18.91 -2.20
C ARG A 130 -0.57 19.60 -3.14
#